data_8a2c4a2fb1e458b37083809d576de0ed
#
_entry.id   8a2c4a2fb1e458b37083809d576de0ed
#
_cell.length_a   1.000
_cell.length_b   1.000
_cell.length_c   1.000
_cell.angle_alpha   90.00
_cell.angle_beta   90.00
_cell.angle_gamma   90.00
#
_symmetry.space_group_name_H-M   'P 1'
#
loop_
_entity.id
_entity.type
_entity.pdbx_description
1 polymer ?
#
loop_
_entity_poly.entity_id
_entity_poly.type
_entity_poly.pdbx_seq_one_letter_code
_entity_poly.pdbx_strand_id
1 'polypeptide(L)'
;SEQIVPESYVRQCANPSPYNPHFPYSLQFTVNAMGEAPAAPRDAYWKAGSGGHALCVVPSLDLVVWKLGGRDEQYSEKNTGLPEHSTRDDREGWEKLAEDDGEALKKTLEMVCASVVG
;
A
#
# COMPACT_ATOMS: atom_id res chain seq x y z
N SER A 1 -0.37 -3.00 28.78
CA SER A 1 -1.39 -2.95 27.73
C SER A 1 -1.78 -4.37 27.34
N GLU A 2 -3.06 -4.60 27.15
CA GLU A 2 -3.55 -5.90 26.69
C GLU A 2 -3.26 -6.06 25.20
N GLN A 3 -2.65 -7.19 24.82
CA GLN A 3 -2.41 -7.50 23.43
C GLN A 3 -3.66 -8.16 22.84
N ILE A 4 -4.27 -7.51 21.84
CA ILE A 4 -5.52 -7.98 21.23
C ILE A 4 -5.24 -8.92 20.06
N VAL A 5 -4.21 -8.63 19.27
CA VAL A 5 -3.82 -9.41 18.09
C VAL A 5 -2.53 -10.18 18.38
N PRO A 6 -2.44 -11.48 18.10
CA PRO A 6 -1.22 -12.25 18.31
C PRO A 6 -0.03 -11.65 17.55
N GLU A 7 1.11 -11.60 18.20
CA GLU A 7 2.36 -11.08 17.59
C GLU A 7 2.75 -11.86 16.32
N SER A 8 2.52 -13.18 16.32
CA SER A 8 2.77 -14.03 15.15
C SER A 8 1.95 -13.62 13.93
N TYR A 9 0.72 -13.16 14.12
CA TYR A 9 -0.11 -12.64 13.04
C TYR A 9 0.46 -11.33 12.50
N VAL A 10 0.84 -10.41 13.37
CA VAL A 10 1.43 -9.13 12.96
C VAL A 10 2.73 -9.33 12.19
N ARG A 11 3.58 -10.25 12.65
CA ARG A 11 4.80 -10.62 11.93
C ARG A 11 4.52 -11.19 10.54
N GLN A 12 3.46 -12.01 10.41
CA GLN A 12 3.07 -12.57 9.11
C GLN A 12 2.62 -11.47 8.14
N CYS A 13 2.04 -10.36 8.61
CA CYS A 13 1.67 -9.23 7.75
C CYS A 13 2.86 -8.63 6.98
N ALA A 14 4.05 -8.69 7.55
CA ALA A 14 5.28 -8.15 6.97
C ALA A 14 6.06 -9.14 6.10
N ASN A 15 5.60 -10.38 5.99
CA ASN A 15 6.30 -11.43 5.26
C ASN A 15 5.42 -12.01 4.15
N PRO A 16 6.02 -12.49 3.04
CA PRO A 16 5.26 -13.18 2.00
C PRO A 16 4.48 -14.37 2.55
N SER A 17 3.37 -14.69 1.92
CA SER A 17 2.59 -15.86 2.30
C SER A 17 3.43 -17.14 2.14
N PRO A 18 3.42 -18.06 3.10
CA PRO A 18 4.11 -19.36 2.97
C PRO A 18 3.56 -20.20 1.81
N TYR A 19 2.34 -19.92 1.37
CA TYR A 19 1.72 -20.60 0.22
C TYR A 19 2.13 -19.97 -1.14
N ASN A 20 2.67 -18.75 -1.13
CA ASN A 20 3.19 -18.08 -2.31
C ASN A 20 4.40 -17.21 -1.93
N PRO A 21 5.54 -17.82 -1.59
CA PRO A 21 6.68 -17.13 -1.01
C PRO A 21 7.43 -16.22 -2.01
N HIS A 22 7.11 -16.33 -3.30
CA HIS A 22 7.74 -15.54 -4.36
C HIS A 22 6.94 -14.31 -4.76
N PHE A 23 5.82 -14.06 -4.09
CA PHE A 23 4.97 -12.92 -4.36
C PHE A 23 4.93 -11.98 -3.15
N PRO A 24 5.10 -10.66 -3.33
CA PRO A 24 5.22 -9.71 -2.22
C PRO A 24 3.85 -9.38 -1.60
N TYR A 25 3.11 -10.39 -1.17
CA TYR A 25 1.76 -10.23 -0.64
C TYR A 25 1.45 -11.27 0.45
N SER A 26 0.82 -10.83 1.53
CA SER A 26 0.36 -11.70 2.61
C SER A 26 -0.78 -11.05 3.38
N LEU A 27 -1.78 -11.82 3.76
CA LEU A 27 -2.91 -11.38 4.61
C LEU A 27 -3.53 -10.05 4.13
N GLN A 28 -3.66 -9.88 2.82
CA GLN A 28 -4.17 -8.70 2.14
C GLN A 28 -3.25 -7.46 2.17
N PHE A 29 -2.03 -7.59 2.64
CA PHE A 29 -1.01 -6.53 2.58
C PHE A 29 0.03 -6.83 1.50
N THR A 30 0.49 -5.79 0.83
CA THR A 30 1.75 -5.84 0.09
C THR A 30 2.88 -5.77 1.09
N VAL A 31 3.89 -6.61 0.93
CA VAL A 31 5.04 -6.69 1.85
C VAL A 31 6.32 -6.20 1.18
N ASN A 32 7.18 -5.54 1.95
CA ASN A 32 8.47 -5.03 1.47
C ASN A 32 9.63 -6.02 1.66
N ALA A 33 9.36 -7.22 2.12
CA ALA A 33 10.39 -8.23 2.37
C ALA A 33 11.27 -8.51 1.13
N MET A 34 10.71 -8.37 -0.07
CA MET A 34 11.40 -8.58 -1.34
C MET A 34 11.99 -7.30 -1.93
N GLY A 35 11.76 -6.14 -1.30
CA GLY A 35 12.32 -4.85 -1.72
C GLY A 35 11.51 -4.10 -2.76
N GLU A 36 10.21 -4.20 -2.70
CA GLU A 36 9.28 -3.44 -3.55
C GLU A 36 9.50 -1.93 -3.44
N ALA A 37 9.82 -1.45 -2.24
CA ALA A 37 10.30 -0.10 -1.95
C ALA A 37 11.73 -0.20 -1.38
N PRO A 38 12.76 -0.12 -2.22
CA PRO A 38 14.13 -0.52 -1.84
C PRO A 38 14.74 0.32 -0.71
N ALA A 39 14.36 1.60 -0.61
CA ALA A 39 14.86 2.50 0.42
C ALA A 39 14.05 2.48 1.73
N ALA A 40 12.93 1.76 1.76
CA ALA A 40 12.17 1.52 2.98
C ALA A 40 12.64 0.25 3.71
N PRO A 41 12.46 0.16 5.04
CA PRO A 41 12.75 -1.05 5.79
C PRO A 41 12.04 -2.30 5.24
N ARG A 42 12.68 -3.45 5.34
CA ARG A 42 12.17 -4.71 4.81
C ARG A 42 10.96 -5.27 5.56
N ASP A 43 10.71 -4.81 6.76
CA ASP A 43 9.55 -5.15 7.57
C ASP A 43 8.33 -4.24 7.32
N ALA A 44 8.45 -3.29 6.40
CA ALA A 44 7.32 -2.47 5.97
C ALA A 44 6.27 -3.30 5.22
N TYR A 45 5.02 -2.98 5.45
CA TYR A 45 3.90 -3.53 4.69
C TYR A 45 2.79 -2.49 4.55
N TRP A 46 1.98 -2.63 3.51
CA TRP A 46 0.93 -1.65 3.23
C TRP A 46 -0.29 -2.24 2.55
N LYS A 47 -1.40 -1.55 2.72
CA LYS A 47 -2.63 -1.76 1.97
C LYS A 47 -2.93 -0.51 1.16
N ALA A 48 -3.03 -0.67 -0.14
CA ALA A 48 -3.46 0.39 -1.04
C ALA A 48 -4.96 0.25 -1.38
N GLY A 49 -5.58 1.35 -1.68
CA GLY A 49 -6.96 1.44 -2.15
C GLY A 49 -7.07 2.33 -3.38
N SER A 50 -8.18 2.22 -4.08
CA SER A 50 -8.49 3.06 -5.25
C SER A 50 -8.37 4.54 -4.91
N GLY A 51 -7.85 5.33 -5.85
CA GLY A 51 -7.67 6.76 -5.66
C GLY A 51 -6.38 7.15 -4.93
N GLY A 52 -5.46 6.21 -4.74
CA GLY A 52 -4.17 6.47 -4.12
C GLY A 52 -4.18 6.53 -2.60
N HIS A 53 -5.25 6.03 -1.96
CA HIS A 53 -5.27 5.85 -0.51
C HIS A 53 -4.34 4.73 -0.10
N ALA A 54 -3.67 4.88 1.04
CA ALA A 54 -2.83 3.82 1.57
C ALA A 54 -2.68 3.89 3.09
N LEU A 55 -2.56 2.74 3.69
CA LEU A 55 -2.11 2.55 5.06
C LEU A 55 -0.81 1.78 5.02
N CYS A 56 0.25 2.35 5.55
CA CYS A 56 1.56 1.71 5.63
C CYS A 56 1.96 1.54 7.09
N VAL A 57 2.59 0.44 7.40
CA VAL A 57 3.12 0.13 8.74
C VAL A 57 4.59 -0.24 8.59
N VAL A 58 5.43 0.35 9.41
CA VAL A 58 6.88 0.08 9.46
C VAL A 58 7.27 -0.23 10.90
N PRO A 59 7.20 -1.49 11.33
CA PRO A 59 7.40 -1.88 12.72
C PRO A 59 8.76 -1.46 13.28
N SER A 60 9.85 -1.60 12.52
CA SER A 60 11.19 -1.22 12.96
C SER A 60 11.38 0.28 13.24
N LEU A 61 10.49 1.11 12.71
CA LEU A 61 10.50 2.56 12.95
C LEU A 61 9.38 3.01 13.89
N ASP A 62 8.57 2.07 14.42
CA ASP A 62 7.35 2.38 15.18
C ASP A 62 6.45 3.40 14.45
N LEU A 63 6.32 3.22 13.13
CA LEU A 63 5.75 4.19 12.22
C LEU A 63 4.50 3.62 11.53
N VAL A 64 3.44 4.42 11.54
CA VAL A 64 2.24 4.21 10.72
C VAL A 64 2.04 5.43 9.83
N VAL A 65 1.87 5.20 8.54
CA VAL A 65 1.62 6.26 7.56
C VAL A 65 0.23 6.07 6.98
N TRP A 66 -0.60 7.07 7.12
CA TRP A 66 -1.88 7.15 6.44
C TRP A 66 -1.79 8.17 5.31
N LYS A 67 -1.84 7.69 4.08
CA LYS A 67 -1.87 8.52 2.88
C LYS A 67 -3.31 8.62 2.38
N LEU A 68 -3.83 9.83 2.35
CA LEU A 68 -5.08 10.11 1.65
C LEU A 68 -4.83 10.17 0.15
N GLY A 69 -5.80 9.73 -0.62
CA GLY A 69 -5.75 9.80 -2.08
C GLY A 69 -5.61 11.23 -2.55
N GLY A 70 -5.07 11.42 -3.73
CA GLY A 70 -4.75 12.72 -4.26
C GLY A 70 -5.47 13.09 -5.56
N ARG A 71 -6.47 12.32 -5.97
CA ARG A 71 -7.19 12.58 -7.22
C ARG A 71 -8.61 13.01 -6.92
N ASP A 72 -8.77 14.30 -6.63
CA ASP A 72 -10.10 14.89 -6.40
C ASP A 72 -11.04 14.69 -7.58
N GLU A 73 -10.50 14.64 -8.78
CA GLU A 73 -11.24 14.36 -9.99
C GLU A 73 -11.95 13.00 -9.97
N GLN A 74 -11.39 12.03 -9.26
CA GLN A 74 -11.96 10.70 -9.10
C GLN A 74 -13.23 10.72 -8.25
N TYR A 75 -13.38 11.74 -7.42
CA TYR A 75 -14.52 11.93 -6.51
C TYR A 75 -15.37 13.13 -6.90
N SER A 76 -15.13 13.73 -8.06
CA SER A 76 -15.99 14.81 -8.57
C SER A 76 -17.37 14.25 -8.95
N GLU A 77 -18.40 15.10 -8.90
CA GLU A 77 -19.75 14.71 -9.30
C GLU A 77 -19.82 14.12 -10.73
N LYS A 78 -18.88 14.50 -11.57
CA LYS A 78 -18.75 13.95 -12.94
C LYS A 78 -18.20 12.53 -12.95
N ASN A 79 -17.50 12.13 -11.89
CA ASN A 79 -16.83 10.84 -11.76
C ASN A 79 -17.37 9.97 -10.63
N THR A 80 -18.36 10.43 -9.90
CA THR A 80 -19.08 9.64 -8.89
C THR A 80 -19.96 8.60 -9.50
N GLY A 81 -20.10 8.64 -10.75
CA GLY A 81 -20.85 7.63 -11.41
C GLY A 81 -20.14 6.35 -11.37
N LEU A 82 -19.43 5.93 -10.62
CA LEU A 82 -19.42 4.54 -10.64
C LEU A 82 -19.31 3.99 -12.09
N PRO A 83 -20.09 3.14 -12.52
CA PRO A 83 -19.86 2.19 -13.61
C PRO A 83 -19.51 2.76 -14.97
N GLU A 84 -19.79 3.99 -15.25
CA GLU A 84 -19.45 4.59 -16.54
C GLU A 84 -17.94 4.69 -16.78
N HIS A 85 -17.18 4.72 -15.69
CA HIS A 85 -15.73 4.75 -15.75
C HIS A 85 -15.07 3.39 -15.54
N SER A 86 -15.87 2.40 -15.21
CA SER A 86 -15.44 1.01 -15.08
C SER A 86 -15.80 0.16 -16.29
N THR A 87 -16.02 0.78 -17.43
CA THR A 87 -16.26 0.04 -18.66
C THR A 87 -15.03 -0.77 -19.02
N ARG A 88 -15.27 -1.93 -19.56
CA ARG A 88 -14.20 -2.82 -20.06
C ARG A 88 -13.28 -2.13 -21.06
N ASP A 89 -13.75 -1.07 -21.67
CA ASP A 89 -13.06 -0.35 -22.73
C ASP A 89 -11.96 0.59 -22.23
N ASP A 90 -11.95 0.90 -20.90
CA ASP A 90 -10.92 1.75 -20.27
C ASP A 90 -10.00 0.98 -19.32
N ARG A 91 -9.90 -0.31 -19.50
CA ARG A 91 -9.09 -1.19 -18.64
C ARG A 91 -7.62 -0.79 -18.60
N GLU A 92 -7.04 -0.44 -19.74
CA GLU A 92 -5.64 0.02 -19.81
C GLU A 92 -5.42 1.30 -19.02
N GLY A 93 -6.36 2.24 -19.07
CA GLY A 93 -6.31 3.47 -18.31
C GLY A 93 -6.32 3.20 -16.79
N TRP A 94 -7.17 2.29 -16.34
CA TRP A 94 -7.24 1.89 -14.93
C TRP A 94 -5.98 1.17 -14.46
N GLU A 95 -5.45 0.26 -15.25
CA GLU A 95 -4.21 -0.45 -14.94
C GLU A 95 -3.04 0.52 -14.81
N LYS A 96 -2.91 1.46 -15.73
CA LYS A 96 -1.90 2.51 -15.67
C LYS A 96 -2.04 3.41 -14.43
N LEU A 97 -3.26 3.82 -14.10
CA LEU A 97 -3.52 4.63 -12.92
C LEU A 97 -3.16 3.87 -11.63
N ALA A 98 -3.46 2.60 -11.56
CA ALA A 98 -3.11 1.76 -10.42
C ALA A 98 -1.60 1.59 -10.29
N GLU A 99 -0.88 1.46 -11.39
CA GLU A 99 0.57 1.40 -11.43
C GLU A 99 1.20 2.72 -10.96
N ASP A 100 0.73 3.85 -11.50
CA ASP A 100 1.21 5.19 -11.12
C ASP A 100 0.96 5.48 -9.63
N ASP A 101 -0.19 5.09 -9.10
CA ASP A 101 -0.52 5.24 -7.68
C ASP A 101 0.37 4.33 -6.79
N GLY A 102 0.68 3.13 -7.27
CA GLY A 102 1.59 2.20 -6.60
C GLY A 102 3.01 2.75 -6.51
N GLU A 103 3.54 3.31 -7.58
CA GLU A 103 4.87 3.91 -7.59
C GLU A 103 4.92 5.18 -6.72
N ALA A 104 3.90 6.02 -6.77
CA ALA A 104 3.80 7.20 -5.91
C ALA A 104 3.74 6.83 -4.42
N LEU A 105 3.06 5.74 -4.08
CA LEU A 105 3.00 5.22 -2.72
C LEU A 105 4.38 4.76 -2.23
N LYS A 106 5.09 3.96 -3.01
CA LYS A 106 6.43 3.47 -2.67
C LYS A 106 7.38 4.64 -2.41
N LYS A 107 7.39 5.61 -3.31
CA LYS A 107 8.21 6.83 -3.18
C LYS A 107 7.84 7.64 -1.93
N THR A 108 6.56 7.80 -1.65
CA THR A 108 6.09 8.50 -0.44
C THR A 108 6.58 7.77 0.82
N LEU A 109 6.43 6.45 0.86
CA LEU A 109 6.89 5.63 1.98
C LEU A 109 8.40 5.77 2.20
N GLU A 110 9.20 5.69 1.14
CA GLU A 110 10.64 5.84 1.19
C GLU A 110 11.06 7.21 1.75
N MET A 111 10.40 8.29 1.28
CA MET A 111 10.68 9.64 1.77
C MET A 111 10.31 9.82 3.23
N VAL A 112 9.17 9.29 3.67
CA VAL A 112 8.75 9.35 5.06
C VAL A 112 9.70 8.55 5.94
N CYS A 113 10.08 7.34 5.55
CA CYS A 113 11.05 6.53 6.28
C CYS A 113 12.41 7.24 6.41
N ALA A 114 12.87 7.86 5.33
CA ALA A 114 14.12 8.63 5.34
C ALA A 114 14.08 9.88 6.24
N SER A 115 12.88 10.40 6.52
CA SER A 115 12.70 11.55 7.40
C SER A 115 12.66 11.19 8.89
N VAL A 116 12.53 9.91 9.21
CA VAL A 116 12.58 9.43 10.60
C VAL A 116 14.02 9.45 11.06
N VAL A 117 14.31 10.33 11.98
CA VAL A 117 15.65 10.44 12.58
C VAL A 117 15.66 9.61 13.84
N GLY A 118 16.48 8.59 13.79
CA GLY A 118 16.70 7.70 14.94
C GLY A 118 17.55 8.32 16.02
#